data_86219e2e5a826726ab76f683d06e425b
#
_entry.id   86219e2e5a826726ab76f683d06e425b
#
_cell.length_a   1.000
_cell.length_b   1.000
_cell.length_c   1.000
_cell.angle_alpha   90.00
_cell.angle_beta   90.00
_cell.angle_gamma   90.00
#
_symmetry.space_group_name_H-M   'P 1'
#
loop_
_entity.id
_entity.type
_entity.pdbx_description
1 polymer ?
#
loop_
_entity_poly.entity_id
_entity_poly.type
_entity_poly.pdbx_seq_one_letter_code
_entity_poly.pdbx_strand_id
1 'polypeptide(L)'
;MVPLRGRGGRPEVRRRDAGGWRQISTAVTSVPSLDVLTFQQAVMDAFAAVFDQLGPAGAVHPVRFWAFVPEIHARLEPDLDRYMVFNAARFAAYSGWYGGREAFPSALATASAVGTSGADLVLHCLASDTPGQPVENPRQVPAYRYSRRFGPLPPCFARATVVRPRASAPLLMVGGTASIRGEESMHEGDLTAQIDETLANLASVVSSATAGRVEGRAALAHYRHLRAYHPREGHRGEVEMRLRAAFPDVERLEVLSAELCRPELLVEVEGLAAGPF
;
A
#
# COMPACT_ATOMS: atom_id res chain seq x y z
N MET A 1 6.02 12.20 17.64
CA MET A 1 4.66 11.61 17.51
C MET A 1 4.28 11.05 18.88
N VAL A 2 3.13 11.42 19.47
CA VAL A 2 2.71 10.92 20.81
C VAL A 2 2.31 9.45 20.63
N PRO A 3 2.81 8.52 21.46
CA PRO A 3 2.46 7.11 21.35
C PRO A 3 0.96 6.88 21.54
N LEU A 4 0.37 6.06 20.68
CA LEU A 4 -1.03 5.67 20.72
C LEU A 4 -1.16 4.48 21.69
N ARG A 5 -1.48 4.75 22.98
CA ARG A 5 -1.74 3.69 23.97
C ARG A 5 -3.24 3.66 24.29
N GLY A 6 -3.89 2.55 23.95
CA GLY A 6 -5.28 2.29 24.36
C GLY A 6 -5.37 1.82 25.83
N ARG A 7 -6.48 2.14 26.51
CA ARG A 7 -6.82 1.54 27.80
C ARG A 7 -7.42 0.14 27.56
N GLY A 8 -6.91 -0.87 28.25
CA GLY A 8 -7.50 -2.22 28.24
C GLY A 8 -7.11 -3.10 27.05
N GLY A 9 -5.90 -2.97 26.49
CA GLY A 9 -5.38 -3.90 25.48
C GLY A 9 -5.85 -3.66 24.03
N ARG A 10 -6.77 -2.74 23.78
CA ARG A 10 -7.19 -2.37 22.40
C ARG A 10 -6.28 -1.25 21.88
N PRO A 11 -5.92 -1.26 20.56
CA PRO A 11 -5.17 -0.17 19.94
C PRO A 11 -5.93 1.15 20.04
N GLU A 12 -5.22 2.25 20.36
CA GLU A 12 -5.79 3.59 20.27
C GLU A 12 -6.02 3.94 18.80
N VAL A 13 -7.15 4.56 18.50
CA VAL A 13 -7.52 4.97 17.15
C VAL A 13 -7.72 6.47 17.10
N ARG A 14 -7.12 7.13 16.10
CA ARG A 14 -7.39 8.52 15.74
C ARG A 14 -8.20 8.56 14.46
N ARG A 15 -9.26 9.34 14.49
CA ARG A 15 -10.17 9.53 13.35
C ARG A 15 -10.31 11.01 13.02
N ARG A 16 -10.34 11.31 11.71
CA ARG A 16 -10.67 12.63 11.16
C ARG A 16 -11.63 12.45 10.00
N ASP A 17 -12.71 13.23 9.97
CA ASP A 17 -13.70 13.24 8.91
C ASP A 17 -13.67 14.61 8.22
N ALA A 18 -13.66 14.66 6.89
CA ALA A 18 -13.73 15.88 6.10
C ALA A 18 -14.21 15.58 4.68
N GLY A 19 -15.21 16.31 4.20
CA GLY A 19 -15.63 16.34 2.78
C GLY A 19 -15.93 14.97 2.16
N GLY A 20 -16.59 14.07 2.89
CA GLY A 20 -16.88 12.71 2.41
C GLY A 20 -15.73 11.71 2.58
N TRP A 21 -14.62 12.17 3.19
CA TRP A 21 -13.46 11.34 3.50
C TRP A 21 -13.33 11.07 4.99
N ARG A 22 -12.85 9.88 5.33
CA ARG A 22 -12.49 9.49 6.70
C ARG A 22 -11.05 8.99 6.72
N GLN A 23 -10.21 9.65 7.48
CA GLN A 23 -8.88 9.17 7.82
C GLN A 23 -8.90 8.50 9.19
N ILE A 24 -8.38 7.29 9.26
CA ILE A 24 -8.24 6.50 10.48
C ILE A 24 -6.78 6.16 10.65
N SER A 25 -6.25 6.25 11.86
CA SER A 25 -4.87 5.91 12.17
C SER A 25 -4.80 5.15 13.49
N THR A 26 -4.01 4.08 13.52
CA THR A 26 -3.73 3.30 14.73
C THR A 26 -2.28 2.83 14.73
N ALA A 27 -1.78 2.32 15.85
CA ALA A 27 -0.44 1.80 15.97
C ALA A 27 -0.37 0.56 16.88
N VAL A 28 0.56 -0.33 16.55
CA VAL A 28 1.04 -1.41 17.43
C VAL A 28 2.38 -0.98 17.99
N THR A 29 2.47 -0.85 19.30
CA THR A 29 3.68 -0.33 19.96
C THR A 29 4.73 -1.41 20.21
N SER A 30 6.02 -1.00 20.20
CA SER A 30 7.16 -1.85 20.59
C SER A 30 7.25 -3.16 19.78
N VAL A 31 6.97 -3.12 18.49
CA VAL A 31 6.95 -4.28 17.59
C VAL A 31 8.22 -5.13 17.62
N PRO A 32 9.45 -4.57 17.71
CA PRO A 32 10.66 -5.39 17.78
C PRO A 32 10.73 -6.35 18.97
N SER A 33 9.97 -6.09 20.04
CA SER A 33 9.94 -6.94 21.24
C SER A 33 8.85 -8.02 21.21
N LEU A 34 8.01 -8.07 20.18
CA LEU A 34 6.91 -9.03 20.09
C LEU A 34 7.35 -10.33 19.40
N ASP A 35 6.93 -11.46 19.96
CA ASP A 35 7.02 -12.74 19.28
C ASP A 35 6.02 -12.84 18.11
N VAL A 36 6.14 -13.89 17.30
CA VAL A 36 5.32 -14.11 16.08
C VAL A 36 3.82 -14.04 16.37
N LEU A 37 3.34 -14.78 17.38
CA LEU A 37 1.91 -14.89 17.66
C LEU A 37 1.36 -13.58 18.22
N THR A 38 2.09 -12.96 19.12
CA THR A 38 1.74 -11.66 19.71
C THR A 38 1.70 -10.57 18.64
N PHE A 39 2.70 -10.54 17.74
CA PHE A 39 2.73 -9.57 16.65
C PHE A 39 1.58 -9.80 15.68
N GLN A 40 1.33 -11.06 15.26
CA GLN A 40 0.22 -11.39 14.38
C GLN A 40 -1.13 -10.94 14.96
N GLN A 41 -1.38 -11.26 16.23
CA GLN A 41 -2.63 -10.87 16.90
C GLN A 41 -2.76 -9.35 17.00
N ALA A 42 -1.69 -8.64 17.39
CA ALA A 42 -1.70 -7.20 17.49
C ALA A 42 -1.97 -6.50 16.15
N VAL A 43 -1.46 -7.04 15.03
CA VAL A 43 -1.78 -6.54 13.69
C VAL A 43 -3.25 -6.80 13.35
N MET A 44 -3.79 -7.97 13.65
CA MET A 44 -5.21 -8.28 13.43
C MET A 44 -6.10 -7.33 14.24
N ASP A 45 -5.77 -7.06 15.50
CA ASP A 45 -6.49 -6.14 16.37
C ASP A 45 -6.42 -4.68 15.85
N ALA A 46 -5.28 -4.27 15.27
CA ALA A 46 -5.14 -2.96 14.64
C ALA A 46 -6.05 -2.82 13.41
N PHE A 47 -6.14 -3.83 12.54
CA PHE A 47 -7.09 -3.83 11.43
C PHE A 47 -8.55 -3.83 11.91
N ALA A 48 -8.88 -4.66 12.90
CA ALA A 48 -10.21 -4.69 13.50
C ALA A 48 -10.60 -3.33 14.07
N ALA A 49 -9.69 -2.68 14.79
CA ALA A 49 -9.91 -1.33 15.34
C ALA A 49 -10.14 -0.28 14.23
N VAL A 50 -9.46 -0.40 13.08
CA VAL A 50 -9.74 0.45 11.90
C VAL A 50 -11.13 0.16 11.35
N PHE A 51 -11.49 -1.10 11.16
CA PHE A 51 -12.79 -1.49 10.61
C PHE A 51 -13.96 -1.06 11.49
N ASP A 52 -13.81 -1.13 12.82
CA ASP A 52 -14.81 -0.62 13.77
C ASP A 52 -15.11 0.88 13.56
N GLN A 53 -14.15 1.66 13.06
CA GLN A 53 -14.32 3.09 12.77
C GLN A 53 -15.01 3.37 11.43
N LEU A 54 -15.13 2.38 10.55
CA LEU A 54 -15.83 2.55 9.27
C LEU A 54 -17.34 2.60 9.45
N GLY A 55 -17.84 2.10 10.59
CA GLY A 55 -19.27 2.01 10.88
C GLY A 55 -19.94 0.80 10.23
N PRO A 56 -21.29 0.74 10.22
CA PRO A 56 -22.01 -0.35 9.58
C PRO A 56 -21.59 -0.53 8.13
N ALA A 57 -21.61 -1.78 7.63
CA ALA A 57 -21.24 -2.10 6.27
C ALA A 57 -22.00 -1.20 5.25
N GLY A 58 -21.25 -0.55 4.36
CA GLY A 58 -21.80 0.36 3.36
C GLY A 58 -21.91 1.83 3.77
N ALA A 59 -21.57 2.21 5.01
CA ALA A 59 -21.60 3.61 5.42
C ALA A 59 -20.35 4.39 4.95
N VAL A 60 -19.17 3.76 5.04
CA VAL A 60 -17.90 4.32 4.58
C VAL A 60 -17.02 3.16 4.10
N HIS A 61 -16.37 3.33 2.97
CA HIS A 61 -15.63 2.29 2.28
C HIS A 61 -14.12 2.55 2.36
N PRO A 62 -13.30 1.61 2.85
CA PRO A 62 -11.85 1.75 2.80
C PRO A 62 -11.39 1.74 1.34
N VAL A 63 -10.56 2.72 0.97
CA VAL A 63 -10.06 2.86 -0.40
C VAL A 63 -8.54 2.82 -0.46
N ARG A 64 -7.86 3.11 0.67
CA ARG A 64 -6.41 3.14 0.71
C ARG A 64 -5.88 2.82 2.12
N PHE A 65 -4.85 1.96 2.19
CA PHE A 65 -4.10 1.69 3.41
C PHE A 65 -2.62 2.01 3.23
N TRP A 66 -1.99 2.48 4.32
CA TRP A 66 -0.53 2.59 4.46
C TRP A 66 -0.12 1.90 5.75
N ALA A 67 0.89 1.05 5.68
CA ALA A 67 1.51 0.42 6.83
C ALA A 67 3.00 0.75 6.85
N PHE A 68 3.47 1.21 8.02
CA PHE A 68 4.89 1.45 8.29
C PHE A 68 5.34 0.41 9.31
N VAL A 69 6.13 -0.56 8.85
CA VAL A 69 6.46 -1.77 9.61
C VAL A 69 7.90 -1.67 10.12
N PRO A 70 8.13 -1.64 11.46
CA PRO A 70 9.48 -1.66 12.02
C PRO A 70 10.25 -2.90 11.59
N GLU A 71 11.52 -2.75 11.23
CA GLU A 71 12.40 -3.87 10.86
C GLU A 71 11.68 -4.89 9.97
N ILE A 72 11.14 -4.43 8.85
CA ILE A 72 10.22 -5.19 7.98
C ILE A 72 10.78 -6.56 7.55
N HIS A 73 12.11 -6.67 7.43
CA HIS A 73 12.84 -7.90 7.06
C HIS A 73 13.36 -8.69 8.26
N ALA A 74 13.04 -8.28 9.51
CA ALA A 74 13.50 -9.04 10.68
C ALA A 74 12.99 -10.48 10.60
N ARG A 75 13.94 -11.41 10.67
CA ARG A 75 13.61 -12.83 10.70
C ARG A 75 13.08 -13.19 12.08
N LEU A 76 11.85 -13.66 12.12
CA LEU A 76 11.18 -14.06 13.36
C LEU A 76 11.29 -15.57 13.62
N GLU A 77 11.32 -16.37 12.53
CA GLU A 77 11.57 -17.81 12.52
C GLU A 77 12.40 -18.18 11.28
N PRO A 78 12.93 -19.41 11.14
CA PRO A 78 13.85 -19.78 10.06
C PRO A 78 13.40 -19.39 8.65
N ASP A 79 12.12 -19.54 8.32
CA ASP A 79 11.56 -19.23 6.99
C ASP A 79 10.44 -18.20 7.05
N LEU A 80 10.42 -17.37 8.10
CA LEU A 80 9.36 -16.41 8.36
C LEU A 80 9.93 -15.06 8.80
N ASP A 81 9.76 -14.05 7.97
CA ASP A 81 10.07 -12.67 8.32
C ASP A 81 8.85 -11.90 8.83
N ARG A 82 9.11 -10.71 9.37
CA ARG A 82 8.05 -9.86 9.94
C ARG A 82 7.02 -9.44 8.89
N TYR A 83 7.43 -9.18 7.66
CA TYR A 83 6.51 -8.82 6.60
C TYR A 83 5.56 -9.97 6.23
N MET A 84 6.04 -11.20 6.23
CA MET A 84 5.21 -12.38 6.01
C MET A 84 4.14 -12.56 7.12
N VAL A 85 4.53 -12.34 8.39
CA VAL A 85 3.58 -12.38 9.52
C VAL A 85 2.56 -11.24 9.42
N PHE A 86 3.00 -10.02 9.08
CA PHE A 86 2.11 -8.88 8.83
C PHE A 86 1.09 -9.21 7.72
N ASN A 87 1.54 -9.81 6.61
CA ASN A 87 0.67 -10.21 5.51
C ASN A 87 -0.35 -11.27 5.91
N ALA A 88 0.06 -12.27 6.70
CA ALA A 88 -0.84 -13.31 7.20
C ALA A 88 -1.93 -12.70 8.11
N ALA A 89 -1.57 -11.78 9.00
CA ALA A 89 -2.51 -11.07 9.85
C ALA A 89 -3.48 -10.20 9.03
N ARG A 90 -2.97 -9.43 8.06
CA ARG A 90 -3.79 -8.61 7.15
C ARG A 90 -4.76 -9.48 6.34
N PHE A 91 -4.29 -10.60 5.79
CA PHE A 91 -5.14 -11.53 5.04
C PHE A 91 -6.29 -12.07 5.90
N ALA A 92 -6.00 -12.49 7.14
CA ALA A 92 -7.01 -12.99 8.08
C ALA A 92 -8.03 -11.88 8.44
N ALA A 93 -7.56 -10.68 8.75
CA ALA A 93 -8.41 -9.53 9.07
C ALA A 93 -9.33 -9.16 7.89
N TYR A 94 -8.79 -9.12 6.68
CA TYR A 94 -9.56 -8.80 5.47
C TYR A 94 -10.56 -9.91 5.12
N SER A 95 -10.18 -11.19 5.26
CA SER A 95 -11.10 -12.31 5.06
C SER A 95 -12.30 -12.23 5.99
N GLY A 96 -12.08 -11.87 7.26
CA GLY A 96 -13.16 -11.64 8.22
C GLY A 96 -14.04 -10.45 7.84
N TRP A 97 -13.43 -9.33 7.47
CA TRP A 97 -14.17 -8.09 7.13
C TRP A 97 -14.98 -8.20 5.84
N TYR A 98 -14.40 -8.77 4.78
CA TYR A 98 -15.05 -8.88 3.46
C TYR A 98 -15.91 -10.13 3.31
N GLY A 99 -16.01 -10.99 4.33
CA GLY A 99 -16.82 -12.21 4.29
C GLY A 99 -16.21 -13.37 3.50
N GLY A 100 -14.89 -13.34 3.28
CA GLY A 100 -14.15 -14.40 2.58
C GLY A 100 -13.24 -13.85 1.47
N ARG A 101 -12.30 -14.69 1.06
CA ARG A 101 -11.30 -14.35 0.03
C ARG A 101 -11.91 -14.21 -1.38
N GLU A 102 -13.07 -14.75 -1.60
CA GLU A 102 -13.81 -14.67 -2.87
C GLU A 102 -14.24 -13.23 -3.20
N ALA A 103 -14.41 -12.39 -2.19
CA ALA A 103 -14.72 -10.97 -2.37
C ALA A 103 -13.50 -10.12 -2.78
N PHE A 104 -12.26 -10.60 -2.62
CA PHE A 104 -11.04 -9.82 -2.82
C PHE A 104 -10.95 -9.14 -4.19
N PRO A 105 -11.25 -9.80 -5.34
CA PRO A 105 -11.14 -9.18 -6.64
C PRO A 105 -11.99 -7.91 -6.81
N SER A 106 -13.08 -7.78 -6.05
CA SER A 106 -14.05 -6.68 -6.18
C SER A 106 -14.08 -5.73 -4.98
N ALA A 107 -13.41 -6.07 -3.87
CA ALA A 107 -13.58 -5.36 -2.61
C ALA A 107 -12.28 -4.81 -2.02
N LEU A 108 -11.11 -5.34 -2.40
CA LEU A 108 -9.85 -4.93 -1.80
C LEU A 108 -9.53 -3.47 -2.06
N ALA A 109 -9.19 -2.77 -0.98
CA ALA A 109 -8.57 -1.46 -1.08
C ALA A 109 -7.10 -1.56 -1.53
N THR A 110 -6.61 -0.49 -2.12
CA THR A 110 -5.19 -0.32 -2.43
C THR A 110 -4.37 -0.19 -1.14
N ALA A 111 -3.16 -0.74 -1.12
CA ALA A 111 -2.26 -0.62 0.03
C ALA A 111 -0.79 -0.50 -0.37
N SER A 112 -0.01 0.17 0.50
CA SER A 112 1.45 0.11 0.54
C SER A 112 1.90 -0.34 1.92
N ALA A 113 3.01 -1.05 1.98
CA ALA A 113 3.67 -1.39 3.23
C ALA A 113 5.18 -1.25 3.06
N VAL A 114 5.79 -0.38 3.84
CA VAL A 114 7.23 -0.10 3.82
C VAL A 114 7.82 -0.16 5.23
N GLY A 115 9.13 -0.33 5.31
CA GLY A 115 9.84 -0.32 6.58
C GLY A 115 9.87 1.06 7.23
N THR A 116 10.10 1.09 8.53
CA THR A 116 10.32 2.32 9.31
C THR A 116 11.40 2.11 10.35
N SER A 117 12.15 3.17 10.64
CA SER A 117 13.15 3.19 11.72
C SER A 117 12.55 3.33 13.13
N GLY A 118 11.25 3.58 13.23
CA GLY A 118 10.55 3.61 14.53
C GLY A 118 10.31 2.22 15.10
N ALA A 119 9.95 2.13 16.38
CA ALA A 119 9.62 0.87 17.05
C ALA A 119 8.15 0.46 16.91
N ASP A 120 7.29 1.36 16.44
CA ASP A 120 5.86 1.15 16.36
C ASP A 120 5.43 0.90 14.92
N LEU A 121 4.62 -0.14 14.69
CA LEU A 121 3.88 -0.29 13.44
C LEU A 121 2.78 0.76 13.40
N VAL A 122 2.73 1.54 12.34
CA VAL A 122 1.67 2.54 12.14
C VAL A 122 0.81 2.12 10.95
N LEU A 123 -0.50 2.07 11.17
CA LEU A 123 -1.49 1.76 10.15
C LEU A 123 -2.38 2.98 9.92
N HIS A 124 -2.45 3.41 8.66
CA HIS A 124 -3.40 4.43 8.22
C HIS A 124 -4.40 3.84 7.24
N CYS A 125 -5.64 4.26 7.34
CA CYS A 125 -6.70 3.98 6.39
C CYS A 125 -7.32 5.29 5.92
N LEU A 126 -7.51 5.44 4.62
CA LEU A 126 -8.38 6.44 4.04
C LEU A 126 -9.62 5.72 3.51
N ALA A 127 -10.78 6.23 3.90
CA ALA A 127 -12.07 5.72 3.48
C ALA A 127 -12.92 6.85 2.86
N SER A 128 -13.83 6.48 1.97
CA SER A 128 -14.71 7.38 1.23
C SER A 128 -16.19 7.04 1.51
N ASP A 129 -17.06 8.03 1.39
CA ASP A 129 -18.53 7.86 1.40
C ASP A 129 -19.07 7.19 0.13
N THR A 130 -18.19 6.91 -0.84
CA THR A 130 -18.48 6.13 -2.05
C THR A 130 -17.55 4.93 -2.13
N PRO A 131 -18.03 3.77 -2.63
CA PRO A 131 -17.19 2.60 -2.77
C PRO A 131 -16.06 2.83 -3.78
N GLY A 132 -14.88 2.31 -3.48
CA GLY A 132 -13.77 2.24 -4.41
C GLY A 132 -13.94 1.07 -5.38
N GLN A 133 -13.44 1.21 -6.60
CA GLN A 133 -13.34 0.14 -7.59
C GLN A 133 -11.88 -0.33 -7.68
N PRO A 134 -11.57 -1.57 -7.27
CA PRO A 134 -10.22 -2.11 -7.39
C PRO A 134 -9.75 -2.17 -8.84
N VAL A 135 -8.47 -1.89 -9.05
CA VAL A 135 -7.80 -1.98 -10.36
C VAL A 135 -6.55 -2.83 -10.20
N GLU A 136 -6.40 -3.84 -11.05
CA GLU A 136 -5.21 -4.67 -11.11
C GLU A 136 -4.30 -4.27 -12.27
N ASN A 137 -3.03 -4.66 -12.17
CA ASN A 137 -2.02 -4.43 -13.19
C ASN A 137 -1.86 -5.71 -14.04
N PRO A 138 -2.17 -5.71 -15.35
CA PRO A 138 -2.03 -6.90 -16.19
C PRO A 138 -0.59 -7.40 -16.33
N ARG A 139 0.41 -6.59 -15.98
CA ARG A 139 1.83 -6.99 -15.96
C ARG A 139 2.19 -7.80 -14.72
N GLN A 140 1.30 -7.87 -13.71
CA GLN A 140 1.57 -8.46 -12.40
C GLN A 140 0.48 -9.46 -12.01
N VAL A 141 0.86 -10.49 -11.27
CA VAL A 141 -0.11 -11.36 -10.61
C VAL A 141 -0.80 -10.54 -9.51
N PRO A 142 -2.13 -10.63 -9.33
CA PRO A 142 -2.81 -10.02 -8.19
C PRO A 142 -2.16 -10.44 -6.87
N ALA A 143 -1.90 -9.49 -5.98
CA ALA A 143 -1.11 -9.74 -4.78
C ALA A 143 -1.67 -10.87 -3.91
N TYR A 144 -3.00 -10.97 -3.79
CA TYR A 144 -3.71 -12.01 -3.04
C TYR A 144 -3.66 -13.41 -3.68
N ARG A 145 -2.98 -13.55 -4.84
CA ARG A 145 -2.72 -14.82 -5.55
C ARG A 145 -1.25 -15.20 -5.59
N TYR A 146 -0.38 -14.44 -4.93
CA TYR A 146 1.04 -14.75 -4.87
C TYR A 146 1.29 -16.15 -4.30
N SER A 147 2.35 -16.78 -4.79
CA SER A 147 2.79 -18.10 -4.34
C SER A 147 3.25 -18.08 -2.87
N ARG A 148 3.35 -19.26 -2.27
CA ARG A 148 3.80 -19.43 -0.88
C ARG A 148 5.24 -18.99 -0.63
N ARG A 149 6.00 -18.69 -1.66
CA ARG A 149 7.33 -18.08 -1.56
C ARG A 149 7.30 -16.74 -0.80
N PHE A 150 6.19 -16.03 -0.83
CA PHE A 150 6.00 -14.74 -0.18
C PHE A 150 5.30 -14.84 1.19
N GLY A 151 5.31 -16.04 1.79
CA GLY A 151 4.78 -16.30 3.11
C GLY A 151 3.64 -17.34 3.13
N PRO A 152 3.18 -17.71 4.32
CA PRO A 152 2.12 -18.70 4.51
C PRO A 152 0.78 -18.25 3.92
N LEU A 153 0.51 -16.93 3.96
CA LEU A 153 -0.61 -16.26 3.29
C LEU A 153 -0.09 -15.09 2.46
N PRO A 154 -0.63 -14.88 1.24
CA PRO A 154 -0.12 -13.85 0.35
C PRO A 154 -0.45 -12.44 0.85
N PRO A 155 0.28 -11.41 0.36
CA PRO A 155 -0.11 -10.03 0.52
C PRO A 155 -1.53 -9.80 0.00
N CYS A 156 -2.26 -8.86 0.61
CA CYS A 156 -3.68 -8.69 0.32
C CYS A 156 -4.00 -7.21 0.04
N PHE A 157 -4.02 -6.82 -1.24
CA PHE A 157 -4.31 -5.46 -1.69
C PHE A 157 -4.58 -5.42 -3.20
N ALA A 158 -5.34 -4.40 -3.65
CA ALA A 158 -5.44 -4.03 -5.07
C ALA A 158 -4.27 -3.12 -5.47
N ARG A 159 -3.87 -3.16 -6.74
CA ARG A 159 -2.78 -2.32 -7.25
C ARG A 159 -3.15 -0.84 -7.25
N ALA A 160 -4.40 -0.54 -7.58
CA ALA A 160 -4.97 0.78 -7.42
C ALA A 160 -6.45 0.70 -7.07
N THR A 161 -7.04 1.85 -6.71
CA THR A 161 -8.48 1.99 -6.47
C THR A 161 -8.97 3.27 -7.17
N VAL A 162 -9.93 3.13 -8.06
CA VAL A 162 -10.70 4.27 -8.59
C VAL A 162 -11.73 4.66 -7.54
N VAL A 163 -11.72 5.92 -7.14
CA VAL A 163 -12.73 6.51 -6.25
C VAL A 163 -13.44 7.62 -6.99
N ARG A 164 -14.77 7.66 -6.89
CA ARG A 164 -15.61 8.71 -7.48
C ARG A 164 -16.30 9.47 -6.34
N PRO A 165 -15.59 10.42 -5.69
CA PRO A 165 -16.19 11.19 -4.60
C PRO A 165 -17.36 12.02 -5.12
N ARG A 166 -18.41 12.23 -4.29
CA ARG A 166 -19.60 12.96 -4.71
C ARG A 166 -19.33 14.42 -5.06
N ALA A 167 -18.30 15.03 -4.45
CA ALA A 167 -18.02 16.46 -4.55
C ALA A 167 -16.80 16.79 -5.44
N SER A 168 -16.16 15.80 -6.07
CA SER A 168 -14.95 16.03 -6.88
C SER A 168 -14.85 15.08 -8.07
N ALA A 169 -13.90 15.36 -8.98
CA ALA A 169 -13.60 14.48 -10.09
C ALA A 169 -13.09 13.10 -9.62
N PRO A 170 -13.21 12.06 -10.45
CA PRO A 170 -12.65 10.75 -10.15
C PRO A 170 -11.15 10.80 -9.88
N LEU A 171 -10.72 9.99 -8.94
CA LEU A 171 -9.32 9.84 -8.54
C LEU A 171 -8.89 8.38 -8.66
N LEU A 172 -7.64 8.14 -9.05
CA LEU A 172 -7.00 6.84 -8.99
C LEU A 172 -5.95 6.86 -7.89
N MET A 173 -6.17 6.08 -6.84
CA MET A 173 -5.20 5.87 -5.76
C MET A 173 -4.33 4.68 -6.10
N VAL A 174 -3.05 4.91 -6.38
CA VAL A 174 -2.10 3.88 -6.79
C VAL A 174 -1.25 3.46 -5.59
N GLY A 175 -1.20 2.14 -5.35
CA GLY A 175 -0.41 1.53 -4.29
C GLY A 175 1.08 1.48 -4.58
N GLY A 176 1.85 1.04 -3.59
CA GLY A 176 3.26 0.80 -3.74
C GLY A 176 3.52 -0.07 -4.96
N THR A 177 4.20 0.51 -5.94
CA THR A 177 4.52 -0.07 -7.24
C THR A 177 6.03 -0.08 -7.40
N ALA A 178 6.59 -1.24 -7.68
CA ALA A 178 8.02 -1.46 -7.82
C ALA A 178 8.35 -2.24 -9.08
N SER A 179 9.63 -2.58 -9.27
CA SER A 179 10.13 -3.35 -10.39
C SER A 179 9.74 -4.82 -10.28
N ILE A 180 8.45 -5.12 -10.51
CA ILE A 180 7.87 -6.46 -10.41
C ILE A 180 7.13 -6.80 -11.70
N ARG A 181 7.40 -8.00 -12.26
CA ARG A 181 6.67 -8.58 -13.38
C ARG A 181 6.14 -9.97 -13.01
N GLY A 182 4.86 -10.22 -13.25
CA GLY A 182 4.23 -11.38 -12.64
C GLY A 182 4.26 -11.25 -11.12
N GLU A 183 4.99 -12.14 -10.44
CA GLU A 183 5.32 -12.04 -9.01
C GLU A 183 6.83 -11.89 -8.75
N GLU A 184 7.66 -11.79 -9.81
CA GLU A 184 9.12 -11.75 -9.73
C GLU A 184 9.64 -10.31 -9.62
N SER A 185 10.63 -10.10 -8.77
CA SER A 185 11.44 -8.87 -8.75
C SER A 185 12.34 -8.84 -9.97
N MET A 186 12.36 -7.72 -10.68
CA MET A 186 13.14 -7.54 -11.91
C MET A 186 14.32 -6.61 -11.66
N HIS A 187 15.39 -6.83 -12.43
CA HIS A 187 16.55 -5.92 -12.48
C HIS A 187 17.25 -5.74 -11.13
N GLU A 188 17.48 -6.84 -10.39
CA GLU A 188 18.17 -6.78 -9.09
C GLU A 188 19.52 -6.07 -9.20
N GLY A 189 19.77 -5.12 -8.30
CA GLY A 189 21.02 -4.35 -8.25
C GLY A 189 21.11 -3.18 -9.25
N ASP A 190 20.19 -3.04 -10.22
CA ASP A 190 20.17 -1.96 -11.21
C ASP A 190 19.04 -0.98 -10.93
N LEU A 191 19.34 0.15 -10.27
CA LEU A 191 18.36 1.19 -9.93
C LEU A 191 17.68 1.76 -11.16
N THR A 192 18.46 2.06 -12.20
CA THR A 192 17.95 2.66 -13.44
C THR A 192 16.91 1.76 -14.09
N ALA A 193 17.22 0.49 -14.28
CA ALA A 193 16.31 -0.47 -14.88
C ALA A 193 15.10 -0.77 -13.96
N GLN A 194 15.28 -0.73 -12.63
CA GLN A 194 14.15 -0.84 -11.69
C GLN A 194 13.21 0.37 -11.77
N ILE A 195 13.73 1.58 -11.92
CA ILE A 195 12.88 2.77 -12.14
C ILE A 195 12.09 2.60 -13.44
N ASP A 196 12.73 2.20 -14.55
CA ASP A 196 12.07 2.06 -15.85
C ASP A 196 10.94 1.00 -15.80
N GLU A 197 11.16 -0.15 -15.16
CA GLU A 197 10.12 -1.17 -14.95
C GLU A 197 8.99 -0.67 -14.04
N THR A 198 9.33 0.09 -12.99
CA THR A 198 8.35 0.73 -12.12
C THR A 198 7.48 1.73 -12.88
N LEU A 199 8.07 2.57 -13.74
CA LEU A 199 7.34 3.51 -14.61
C LEU A 199 6.40 2.77 -15.58
N ALA A 200 6.85 1.66 -16.16
CA ALA A 200 6.02 0.82 -17.03
C ALA A 200 4.83 0.21 -16.25
N ASN A 201 5.03 -0.19 -15.00
CA ASN A 201 3.96 -0.69 -14.13
C ASN A 201 2.97 0.41 -13.75
N LEU A 202 3.44 1.63 -13.43
CA LEU A 202 2.60 2.78 -13.13
C LEU A 202 1.75 3.20 -14.33
N ALA A 203 2.32 3.22 -15.53
CA ALA A 203 1.59 3.48 -16.77
C ALA A 203 0.51 2.42 -17.03
N SER A 204 0.84 1.14 -16.82
CA SER A 204 -0.08 0.01 -17.02
C SER A 204 -1.29 0.05 -16.08
N VAL A 205 -1.11 0.48 -14.83
CA VAL A 205 -2.22 0.65 -13.87
C VAL A 205 -3.20 1.74 -14.35
N VAL A 206 -2.71 2.88 -14.85
CA VAL A 206 -3.56 3.93 -15.43
C VAL A 206 -4.26 3.44 -16.69
N SER A 207 -3.55 2.70 -17.56
CA SER A 207 -4.15 2.09 -18.74
C SER A 207 -5.30 1.16 -18.36
N SER A 208 -5.12 0.30 -17.34
CA SER A 208 -6.20 -0.56 -16.83
C SER A 208 -7.38 0.25 -16.30
N ALA A 209 -7.14 1.30 -15.49
CA ALA A 209 -8.19 2.14 -14.93
C ALA A 209 -8.98 2.90 -16.01
N THR A 210 -8.38 3.16 -17.16
CA THR A 210 -9.01 3.85 -18.31
C THR A 210 -9.52 2.90 -19.38
N ALA A 211 -9.51 1.57 -19.13
CA ALA A 211 -9.86 0.54 -20.11
C ALA A 211 -9.09 0.67 -21.43
N GLY A 212 -7.79 0.94 -21.35
CA GLY A 212 -6.89 1.07 -22.53
C GLY A 212 -6.99 2.38 -23.29
N ARG A 213 -7.80 3.35 -22.85
CA ARG A 213 -7.92 4.64 -23.55
C ARG A 213 -6.68 5.53 -23.45
N VAL A 214 -5.86 5.29 -22.42
CA VAL A 214 -4.61 6.03 -22.20
C VAL A 214 -3.50 5.04 -21.91
N GLU A 215 -2.37 5.14 -22.60
CA GLU A 215 -1.27 4.20 -22.51
C GLU A 215 0.10 4.89 -22.49
N GLY A 216 1.13 4.13 -22.10
CA GLY A 216 2.52 4.55 -22.14
C GLY A 216 2.78 5.86 -21.41
N ARG A 217 3.53 6.76 -22.03
CA ARG A 217 3.92 8.03 -21.42
C ARG A 217 2.73 8.96 -21.13
N ALA A 218 1.68 8.90 -21.92
CA ALA A 218 0.46 9.67 -21.68
C ALA A 218 -0.23 9.27 -20.37
N ALA A 219 -0.12 8.00 -19.97
CA ALA A 219 -0.65 7.53 -18.70
C ALA A 219 0.06 8.16 -17.50
N LEU A 220 1.36 8.42 -17.60
CA LEU A 220 2.14 9.04 -16.52
C LEU A 220 1.75 10.51 -16.30
N ALA A 221 1.28 11.21 -17.32
CA ALA A 221 0.81 12.60 -17.20
C ALA A 221 -0.47 12.77 -16.36
N HIS A 222 -1.15 11.68 -16.01
CA HIS A 222 -2.31 11.73 -15.09
C HIS A 222 -1.93 11.84 -13.62
N TYR A 223 -0.70 11.48 -13.24
CA TYR A 223 -0.26 11.57 -11.85
C TYR A 223 -0.09 13.02 -11.40
N ARG A 224 -0.63 13.35 -10.22
CA ARG A 224 -0.54 14.67 -9.58
C ARG A 224 0.34 14.64 -8.36
N HIS A 225 0.17 13.62 -7.51
CA HIS A 225 1.00 13.45 -6.33
C HIS A 225 1.71 12.10 -6.38
N LEU A 226 2.99 12.11 -6.05
CA LEU A 226 3.81 10.92 -5.95
C LEU A 226 4.56 10.89 -4.62
N ARG A 227 4.70 9.71 -4.08
CA ARG A 227 5.66 9.41 -3.03
C ARG A 227 6.50 8.22 -3.46
N ALA A 228 7.81 8.41 -3.43
CA ALA A 228 8.77 7.38 -3.75
C ALA A 228 9.56 6.99 -2.48
N TYR A 229 9.81 5.72 -2.34
CA TYR A 229 10.63 5.15 -1.28
C TYR A 229 11.87 4.51 -1.89
N HIS A 230 13.01 4.63 -1.20
CA HIS A 230 14.27 3.99 -1.56
C HIS A 230 15.02 3.53 -0.31
N PRO A 231 15.65 2.32 -0.32
CA PRO A 231 16.33 1.79 0.85
C PRO A 231 17.77 2.31 1.02
N ARG A 232 18.36 2.94 0.00
CA ARG A 232 19.77 3.38 -0.01
C ARG A 232 19.86 4.89 -0.17
N GLU A 233 20.51 5.56 0.77
CA GLU A 233 20.58 7.03 0.79
C GLU A 233 21.16 7.64 -0.49
N GLY A 234 22.18 7.01 -1.09
CA GLY A 234 22.77 7.46 -2.35
C GLY A 234 21.84 7.42 -3.58
N HIS A 235 20.67 6.78 -3.48
CA HIS A 235 19.72 6.66 -4.60
C HIS A 235 18.77 7.86 -4.73
N ARG A 236 18.62 8.68 -3.69
CA ARG A 236 17.64 9.77 -3.63
C ARG A 236 17.70 10.70 -4.85
N GLY A 237 18.89 11.18 -5.20
CA GLY A 237 19.05 12.14 -6.29
C GLY A 237 18.65 11.60 -7.66
N GLU A 238 19.03 10.36 -7.96
CA GLU A 238 18.65 9.71 -9.22
C GLU A 238 17.16 9.42 -9.27
N VAL A 239 16.57 8.89 -8.19
CA VAL A 239 15.13 8.64 -8.09
C VAL A 239 14.34 9.93 -8.33
N GLU A 240 14.69 11.02 -7.64
CA GLU A 240 14.00 12.30 -7.79
C GLU A 240 14.12 12.86 -9.21
N MET A 241 15.31 12.89 -9.77
CA MET A 241 15.57 13.38 -11.13
C MET A 241 14.75 12.62 -12.18
N ARG A 242 14.78 11.28 -12.13
CA ARG A 242 14.08 10.44 -13.10
C ARG A 242 12.57 10.52 -12.98
N LEU A 243 12.04 10.56 -11.76
CA LEU A 243 10.60 10.71 -11.56
C LEU A 243 10.10 12.08 -12.04
N ARG A 244 10.84 13.18 -11.77
CA ARG A 244 10.47 14.50 -12.31
C ARG A 244 10.48 14.53 -13.84
N ALA A 245 11.42 13.84 -14.47
CA ALA A 245 11.47 13.76 -15.93
C ALA A 245 10.33 12.91 -16.52
N ALA A 246 9.88 11.87 -15.80
CA ALA A 246 8.83 10.96 -16.25
C ALA A 246 7.41 11.51 -16.03
N PHE A 247 7.21 12.34 -15.00
CA PHE A 247 5.91 12.88 -14.59
C PHE A 247 5.87 14.40 -14.74
N PRO A 248 5.59 14.92 -15.95
CA PRO A 248 5.68 16.36 -16.23
C PRO A 248 4.66 17.22 -15.45
N ASP A 249 3.51 16.63 -15.11
CA ASP A 249 2.40 17.32 -14.46
C ASP A 249 2.31 17.01 -12.94
N VAL A 250 3.38 16.45 -12.37
CA VAL A 250 3.39 16.16 -10.92
C VAL A 250 3.47 17.46 -10.11
N GLU A 251 2.46 17.67 -9.27
CA GLU A 251 2.37 18.85 -8.38
C GLU A 251 3.18 18.64 -7.10
N ARG A 252 3.20 17.41 -6.60
CA ARG A 252 3.90 17.03 -5.37
C ARG A 252 4.67 15.73 -5.55
N LEU A 253 5.97 15.77 -5.33
CA LEU A 253 6.85 14.61 -5.27
C LEU A 253 7.56 14.59 -3.92
N GLU A 254 7.35 13.50 -3.18
CA GLU A 254 8.07 13.19 -1.94
C GLU A 254 9.01 12.01 -2.20
N VAL A 255 10.28 12.14 -1.81
CA VAL A 255 11.27 11.05 -1.92
C VAL A 255 11.82 10.78 -0.53
N LEU A 256 11.57 9.58 -0.02
CA LEU A 256 11.80 9.20 1.36
C LEU A 256 12.68 7.93 1.44
N SER A 257 13.51 7.87 2.47
CA SER A 257 14.25 6.65 2.79
C SER A 257 13.35 5.69 3.57
N ALA A 258 13.22 4.45 3.09
CA ALA A 258 12.54 3.36 3.76
C ALA A 258 12.99 2.02 3.20
N GLU A 259 12.99 0.97 4.02
CA GLU A 259 13.09 -0.40 3.51
C GLU A 259 11.82 -0.76 2.76
N LEU A 260 11.98 -1.49 1.65
CA LEU A 260 10.86 -1.92 0.81
C LEU A 260 10.39 -3.31 1.22
N CYS A 261 9.26 -3.74 0.67
CA CYS A 261 8.67 -5.05 0.99
C CYS A 261 9.54 -6.26 0.59
N ARG A 262 10.56 -6.05 -0.24
CA ARG A 262 11.56 -7.06 -0.63
C ARG A 262 12.94 -6.41 -0.64
N PRO A 263 13.98 -7.08 -0.10
CA PRO A 263 15.30 -6.47 0.08
C PRO A 263 16.05 -6.17 -1.23
N GLU A 264 15.70 -6.84 -2.33
CA GLU A 264 16.29 -6.62 -3.66
C GLU A 264 15.68 -5.44 -4.42
N LEU A 265 14.56 -4.88 -3.95
CA LEU A 265 13.96 -3.69 -4.55
C LEU A 265 14.69 -2.43 -4.13
N LEU A 266 14.91 -1.52 -5.07
CA LEU A 266 15.66 -0.28 -4.87
C LEU A 266 14.79 0.97 -4.95
N VAL A 267 13.56 0.83 -5.45
CA VAL A 267 12.58 1.91 -5.56
C VAL A 267 11.17 1.34 -5.50
N GLU A 268 10.29 2.03 -4.79
CA GLU A 268 8.84 1.82 -4.79
C GLU A 268 8.15 3.18 -4.91
N VAL A 269 7.14 3.29 -5.75
CA VAL A 269 6.41 4.54 -6.00
C VAL A 269 4.92 4.31 -5.79
N GLU A 270 4.29 5.18 -5.01
CA GLU A 270 2.84 5.28 -4.85
C GLU A 270 2.35 6.64 -5.32
N GLY A 271 1.08 6.77 -5.64
CA GLY A 271 0.60 8.06 -6.11
C GLY A 271 -0.90 8.25 -6.16
N LEU A 272 -1.25 9.47 -6.50
CA LEU A 272 -2.60 9.91 -6.81
C LEU A 272 -2.62 10.42 -8.24
N ALA A 273 -3.50 9.85 -9.06
CA ALA A 273 -3.74 10.32 -10.42
C ALA A 273 -5.17 10.89 -10.55
N ALA A 274 -5.32 11.89 -11.39
CA ALA A 274 -6.59 12.54 -11.72
C ALA A 274 -6.88 12.35 -13.20
N GLY A 275 -8.14 12.04 -13.55
CA GLY A 275 -8.49 11.83 -14.94
C GLY A 275 -9.87 11.18 -15.13
N PRO A 276 -10.16 10.75 -16.36
CA PRO A 276 -11.44 10.16 -16.72
C PRO A 276 -11.50 8.67 -16.36
N PHE A 277 -11.37 8.40 -15.08
CA PHE A 277 -11.43 7.04 -14.53
C PHE A 277 -12.86 6.53 -14.33
#